data_412c95a13711e00c2bfcfeb1479d02e5
#
_entry.id   412c95a13711e00c2bfcfeb1479d02e5
#
_cell.length_a   1.000
_cell.length_b   1.000
_cell.length_c   1.000
_cell.angle_alpha   90.00
_cell.angle_beta   90.00
_cell.angle_gamma   90.00
#
_symmetry.space_group_name_H-M   'P 1'
#
loop_
_entity.id
_entity.type
_entity.pdbx_description
1 polymer ?
#
loop_
_entity_poly.entity_id
_entity_poly.type
_entity_poly.pdbx_seq_one_letter_code
_entity_poly.pdbx_strand_id
1 'polypeptide(L)'
;MLYKVYVNSTAVKLMKVNNDRYILDARGYACPYPQVFTLKAIKDLSSGSVMEVLVDNPASCDNVPAAIRKLGHEVLEVRQEGNCWRIVVRKR
;
A
#
# COMPACT_ATOMS: atom_id res chain seq x y z
N MET A 1 -6.64 -12.34 -8.88
CA MET A 1 -6.45 -11.54 -10.08
C MET A 1 -5.41 -10.46 -9.86
N LEU A 2 -4.63 -10.15 -10.89
CA LEU A 2 -3.58 -9.14 -10.83
C LEU A 2 -4.10 -7.84 -11.47
N TYR A 3 -4.02 -6.76 -10.70
CA TYR A 3 -4.34 -5.42 -11.21
C TYR A 3 -3.07 -4.60 -11.27
N LYS A 4 -3.02 -3.67 -12.22
CA LYS A 4 -1.93 -2.70 -12.32
C LYS A 4 -2.44 -1.32 -11.96
N VAL A 5 -1.70 -0.63 -11.10
CA VAL A 5 -1.96 0.76 -10.74
C VAL A 5 -0.90 1.62 -11.40
N TYR A 6 -1.32 2.66 -12.12
CA TYR A 6 -0.41 3.54 -12.85
C TYR A 6 -0.29 4.88 -12.14
N VAL A 7 0.95 5.29 -11.90
CA VAL A 7 1.28 6.60 -11.35
C VAL A 7 2.43 7.16 -12.19
N ASN A 8 2.22 8.31 -12.83
CA ASN A 8 3.23 8.95 -13.68
C ASN A 8 3.81 7.98 -14.72
N SER A 9 2.95 7.18 -15.36
CA SER A 9 3.32 6.16 -16.35
C SER A 9 4.08 4.96 -15.77
N THR A 10 4.20 4.85 -14.45
CA THR A 10 4.81 3.72 -13.78
C THR A 10 3.73 2.75 -13.32
N ALA A 11 3.85 1.47 -13.66
CA ALA A 11 2.91 0.43 -13.27
C ALA A 11 3.40 -0.24 -11.99
N VAL A 12 2.49 -0.39 -11.00
CA VAL A 12 2.76 -1.08 -9.75
C VAL A 12 1.80 -2.26 -9.64
N LYS A 13 2.29 -3.38 -9.12
CA LYS A 13 1.48 -4.60 -9.01
C LYS A 13 0.53 -4.50 -7.82
N LEU A 14 -0.76 -4.62 -8.09
CA LEU A 14 -1.79 -4.73 -7.09
C LEU A 14 -2.50 -6.07 -7.30
N MET A 15 -2.43 -6.94 -6.30
CA MET A 15 -3.04 -8.27 -6.36
C MET A 15 -4.27 -8.34 -5.46
N LYS A 16 -5.36 -8.87 -6.01
CA LYS A 16 -6.55 -9.15 -5.24
C LYS A 16 -6.44 -10.55 -4.65
N VAL A 17 -6.45 -10.64 -3.33
CA VAL A 17 -6.36 -11.92 -2.61
C VAL A 17 -7.73 -12.50 -2.34
N ASN A 18 -8.65 -11.67 -1.82
CA ASN A 18 -10.03 -12.02 -1.52
C ASN A 18 -10.94 -10.90 -2.02
N ASN A 19 -12.24 -11.03 -1.79
CA ASN A 19 -13.23 -10.03 -2.22
C ASN A 19 -12.91 -8.62 -1.70
N ASP A 20 -12.32 -8.54 -0.50
CA ASP A 20 -12.04 -7.27 0.17
C ASP A 20 -10.59 -7.15 0.63
N ARG A 21 -9.70 -8.00 0.14
CA ARG A 21 -8.30 -7.98 0.57
C ARG A 21 -7.37 -7.92 -0.64
N TYR A 22 -6.41 -7.01 -0.58
CA TYR A 22 -5.46 -6.74 -1.67
C TYR A 22 -4.04 -6.69 -1.15
N ILE A 23 -3.08 -6.96 -2.04
CA ILE A 23 -1.66 -6.80 -1.75
C ILE A 23 -1.06 -5.86 -2.80
N LEU A 24 -0.43 -4.79 -2.34
CA LEU A 24 0.29 -3.85 -3.19
C LEU A 24 1.79 -4.06 -2.99
N ASP A 25 2.48 -4.49 -4.05
CA ASP A 25 3.91 -4.71 -4.00
C ASP A 25 4.63 -3.45 -4.49
N ALA A 26 5.16 -2.69 -3.53
CA ALA A 26 5.90 -1.47 -3.81
C ALA A 26 7.38 -1.61 -3.48
N ARG A 27 7.88 -2.84 -3.41
CA ARG A 27 9.30 -3.09 -3.17
C ARG A 27 10.13 -2.66 -4.36
N GLY A 28 11.33 -2.17 -4.10
CA GLY A 28 12.22 -1.67 -5.13
C GLY A 28 12.04 -0.20 -5.47
N TYR A 29 11.10 0.48 -4.82
CA TYR A 29 10.86 1.90 -5.03
C TYR A 29 11.27 2.72 -3.82
N ALA A 30 11.89 3.88 -4.06
CA ALA A 30 12.28 4.81 -3.01
C ALA A 30 11.16 5.82 -2.74
N CYS A 31 11.21 6.45 -1.57
CA CYS A 31 10.30 7.55 -1.24
C CYS A 31 10.40 8.65 -2.32
N PRO A 32 9.30 9.25 -2.76
CA PRO A 32 7.92 9.12 -2.24
C PRO A 32 7.05 8.11 -2.98
N TYR A 33 7.62 7.27 -3.84
CA TYR A 33 6.83 6.40 -4.73
C TYR A 33 5.92 5.42 -3.98
N PRO A 34 6.38 4.66 -2.95
CA PRO A 34 5.46 3.76 -2.25
C PRO A 34 4.26 4.48 -1.63
N GLN A 35 4.47 5.67 -1.10
CA GLN A 35 3.40 6.50 -0.56
C GLN A 35 2.38 6.87 -1.65
N VAL A 36 2.87 7.34 -2.80
CA VAL A 36 2.02 7.74 -3.92
C VAL A 36 1.24 6.55 -4.45
N PHE A 37 1.89 5.40 -4.62
CA PHE A 37 1.24 4.18 -5.09
C PHE A 37 0.15 3.72 -4.13
N THR A 38 0.42 3.77 -2.84
CA THR A 38 -0.55 3.37 -1.81
C THR A 38 -1.78 4.25 -1.85
N LEU A 39 -1.59 5.57 -1.92
CA LEU A 39 -2.71 6.51 -1.96
C LEU A 39 -3.53 6.34 -3.23
N LYS A 40 -2.88 6.10 -4.35
CA LYS A 40 -3.57 5.88 -5.62
C LYS A 40 -4.38 4.58 -5.59
N ALA A 41 -3.78 3.51 -5.10
CA ALA A 41 -4.44 2.21 -5.03
C ALA A 41 -5.64 2.21 -4.08
N ILE A 42 -5.51 2.83 -2.92
CA ILE A 42 -6.57 2.79 -1.92
C ILE A 42 -7.82 3.55 -2.38
N LYS A 43 -7.67 4.53 -3.25
CA LYS A 43 -8.82 5.25 -3.81
C LYS A 43 -9.74 4.35 -4.63
N ASP A 44 -9.17 3.32 -5.25
CA ASP A 44 -9.91 2.42 -6.13
C ASP A 44 -10.56 1.26 -5.37
N LEU A 45 -10.31 1.15 -4.07
CA LEU A 45 -10.88 0.08 -3.25
C LEU A 45 -12.23 0.49 -2.68
N SER A 46 -13.06 -0.52 -2.39
CA SER A 46 -14.33 -0.31 -1.70
C SER A 46 -14.10 -0.04 -0.22
N SER A 47 -15.01 0.70 0.41
CA SER A 47 -14.95 0.95 1.85
C SER A 47 -14.91 -0.37 2.62
N GLY A 48 -14.04 -0.46 3.62
CA GLY A 48 -13.86 -1.67 4.41
C GLY A 48 -12.84 -2.64 3.83
N SER A 49 -12.33 -2.39 2.64
CA SER A 49 -11.29 -3.23 2.04
C SER A 49 -9.98 -3.10 2.80
N VAL A 50 -9.24 -4.21 2.88
CA VAL A 50 -7.94 -4.27 3.53
C VAL A 50 -6.87 -4.40 2.44
N MET A 51 -5.82 -3.60 2.55
CA MET A 51 -4.69 -3.66 1.62
C MET A 51 -3.41 -3.85 2.41
N GLU A 52 -2.59 -4.79 1.97
CA GLU A 52 -1.26 -5.02 2.52
C GLU A 52 -0.25 -4.41 1.57
N VAL A 53 0.53 -3.45 2.05
CA VAL A 53 1.54 -2.76 1.24
C VAL A 53 2.91 -3.30 1.61
N LEU A 54 3.64 -3.78 0.62
CA LEU A 54 5.00 -4.27 0.81
C LEU A 54 5.98 -3.21 0.36
N VAL A 55 6.87 -2.81 1.27
CA VAL A 55 7.92 -1.81 0.99
C VAL A 55 9.25 -2.32 1.52
N ASP A 56 10.33 -1.94 0.88
CA ASP A 56 11.68 -2.31 1.33
C ASP A 56 12.56 -1.09 1.66
N ASN A 57 11.96 0.08 1.69
CA ASN A 57 12.63 1.32 2.03
C ASN A 57 12.25 1.72 3.46
N PRO A 58 13.23 1.93 4.39
CA PRO A 58 12.91 2.29 5.77
C PRO A 58 12.09 3.58 5.91
N ALA A 59 12.30 4.56 5.05
CA ALA A 59 11.52 5.79 5.08
C ALA A 59 10.04 5.53 4.77
N SER A 60 9.75 4.59 3.87
CA SER A 60 8.37 4.24 3.52
C SER A 60 7.63 3.56 4.67
N CYS A 61 8.36 2.89 5.56
CA CYS A 61 7.79 2.28 6.76
C CYS A 61 7.08 3.31 7.65
N ASP A 62 7.56 4.55 7.66
CA ASP A 62 6.96 5.64 8.43
C ASP A 62 6.02 6.49 7.57
N ASN A 63 6.40 6.79 6.33
CA ASN A 63 5.68 7.72 5.47
C ASN A 63 4.34 7.17 4.99
N VAL A 64 4.27 5.89 4.65
CA VAL A 64 3.04 5.29 4.16
C VAL A 64 1.96 5.27 5.24
N PRO A 65 2.23 4.78 6.47
CA PRO A 65 1.23 4.83 7.53
C PRO A 65 0.76 6.24 7.85
N ALA A 66 1.68 7.21 7.88
CA ALA A 66 1.33 8.60 8.17
C ALA A 66 0.39 9.16 7.11
N ALA A 67 0.65 8.90 5.83
CA ALA A 67 -0.21 9.36 4.74
C ALA A 67 -1.59 8.72 4.79
N ILE A 68 -1.67 7.45 5.12
CA ILE A 68 -2.94 6.72 5.24
C ILE A 68 -3.78 7.29 6.38
N ARG A 69 -3.17 7.53 7.53
CA ARG A 69 -3.88 8.14 8.68
C ARG A 69 -4.37 9.55 8.36
N LYS A 70 -3.56 10.32 7.63
CA LYS A 70 -3.91 11.69 7.26
C LYS A 70 -5.17 11.74 6.39
N LEU A 71 -5.40 10.72 5.58
CA LEU A 71 -6.60 10.62 4.74
C LEU A 71 -7.80 10.04 5.50
N GLY A 72 -7.65 9.66 6.75
CA GLY A 72 -8.73 9.12 7.55
C GLY A 72 -8.91 7.61 7.47
N HIS A 73 -8.00 6.92 6.80
CA HIS A 73 -8.02 5.46 6.74
C HIS A 73 -7.31 4.87 7.96
N GLU A 74 -7.53 3.57 8.20
CA GLU A 74 -6.92 2.89 9.35
C GLU A 74 -5.62 2.19 8.95
N VAL A 75 -4.61 2.28 9.83
CA VAL A 75 -3.41 1.44 9.75
C VAL A 75 -3.59 0.35 10.80
N LEU A 76 -3.77 -0.89 10.36
CA LEU A 76 -4.01 -2.02 11.25
C LEU A 76 -2.73 -2.58 11.83
N GLU A 77 -1.67 -2.63 11.02
CA GLU A 77 -0.42 -3.25 11.43
C GLU A 77 0.73 -2.74 10.58
N VAL A 78 1.91 -2.62 11.18
CA VAL A 78 3.16 -2.42 10.48
C VAL A 78 4.11 -3.49 10.98
N ARG A 79 4.56 -4.40 10.11
CA ARG A 79 5.39 -5.53 10.50
C ARG A 79 6.61 -5.62 9.61
N GLN A 80 7.76 -5.83 10.22
CA GLN A 80 8.99 -6.09 9.49
C GLN A 80 9.08 -7.59 9.16
N GLU A 81 9.33 -7.88 7.89
CA GLU A 81 9.49 -9.25 7.40
C GLU A 81 10.81 -9.34 6.62
N GLY A 82 11.88 -9.72 7.30
CA GLY A 82 13.19 -9.77 6.68
C GLY A 82 13.66 -8.38 6.22
N ASN A 83 13.87 -8.22 4.92
CA ASN A 83 14.35 -6.96 4.34
C ASN A 83 13.23 -6.03 3.91
N CYS A 84 11.99 -6.35 4.23
CA CYS A 84 10.87 -5.52 3.84
C CYS A 84 9.91 -5.32 5.00
N TRP A 85 8.98 -4.38 4.83
CA TRP A 85 7.92 -4.11 5.80
C TRP A 85 6.58 -4.36 5.15
N ARG A 86 5.67 -4.98 5.89
CA ARG A 86 4.29 -5.17 5.49
C ARG A 86 3.42 -4.21 6.28
N ILE A 87 2.74 -3.31 5.57
CA ILE A 87 1.88 -2.31 6.16
C ILE A 87 0.45 -2.69 5.81
N VAL A 88 -0.34 -3.04 6.81
CA VAL A 88 -1.73 -3.46 6.61
C VAL A 88 -2.63 -2.27 6.90
N VAL A 89 -3.41 -1.87 5.90
CA VAL A 89 -4.29 -0.71 5.99
C VAL A 89 -5.71 -1.11 5.62
N ARG A 90 -6.69 -0.39 6.16
CA ARG A 90 -8.10 -0.59 5.84
C ARG A 90 -8.69 0.71 5.32
N LYS A 91 -9.37 0.62 4.19
CA LYS A 91 -10.06 1.78 3.62
C LYS A 91 -11.33 2.10 4.40
N ARG A 92 -11.50 3.33 4.70
CA ARG A 92 -12.73 3.86 5.30
C ARG A 92 -13.64 4.52 4.29
#